data_90dd788261f9b14ed2045a1bf6a9391f
#
_entry.id   90dd788261f9b14ed2045a1bf6a9391f
#
_cell.length_a   1.000
_cell.length_b   1.000
_cell.length_c   1.000
_cell.angle_alpha   90.00
_cell.angle_beta   90.00
_cell.angle_gamma   90.00
#
_symmetry.space_group_name_H-M   'P 1'
#
loop_
_entity.id
_entity.type
_entity.pdbx_description
1 polymer ?
#
loop_
_entity_poly.entity_id
_entity_poly.type
_entity_poly.pdbx_seq_one_letter_code
_entity_poly.pdbx_strand_id
1 'polypeptide(L)'
;MTKLLFSDIDGTLLRKDGTISPTLARKLREMGQAGHGMILCSGRPLDGILLVQSYLESLSIHFPYSYVIANNGALVYDCNEKKAVLEDRLPIELIPRAQALAKQYHVHLQTYTDHEIVCEKETPELLHYQTHVKIPAIFAPDYTKALSRPPFKMLA
;
A
#
# COMPACT_ATOMS: atom_id res chain seq x y z
N MET A 1 -20.59 -12.30 -18.72
CA MET A 1 -19.84 -11.01 -18.77
C MET A 1 -18.97 -10.90 -17.51
N THR A 2 -17.67 -10.76 -17.65
CA THR A 2 -16.75 -10.56 -16.53
C THR A 2 -16.97 -9.18 -15.92
N LYS A 3 -17.02 -9.11 -14.60
CA LYS A 3 -17.10 -7.86 -13.82
C LYS A 3 -15.81 -7.66 -13.03
N LEU A 4 -15.42 -6.41 -12.77
CA LEU A 4 -14.31 -6.05 -11.92
C LEU A 4 -14.85 -5.35 -10.67
N LEU A 5 -14.45 -5.81 -9.50
CA LEU A 5 -14.74 -5.17 -8.22
C LEU A 5 -13.53 -4.33 -7.79
N PHE A 6 -13.73 -3.04 -7.67
CA PHE A 6 -12.76 -2.13 -7.04
C PHE A 6 -13.12 -1.98 -5.57
N SER A 7 -12.18 -2.24 -4.70
CA SER A 7 -12.40 -2.15 -3.26
C SER A 7 -11.26 -1.42 -2.57
N ASP A 8 -11.62 -0.43 -1.76
CA ASP A 8 -10.74 0.07 -0.73
C ASP A 8 -10.56 -0.99 0.38
N ILE A 9 -9.51 -0.84 1.18
CA ILE A 9 -9.08 -1.84 2.17
C ILE A 9 -9.57 -1.44 3.57
N ASP A 10 -9.09 -0.32 4.08
CA ASP A 10 -9.23 0.04 5.49
C ASP A 10 -10.61 0.61 5.81
N GLY A 11 -11.39 -0.11 6.64
CA GLY A 11 -12.77 0.27 6.96
C GLY A 11 -13.80 -0.06 5.86
N THR A 12 -13.36 -0.63 4.73
CA THR A 12 -14.23 -1.06 3.63
C THR A 12 -14.17 -2.59 3.48
N LEU A 13 -13.08 -3.14 2.96
CA LEU A 13 -12.86 -4.58 2.85
C LEU A 13 -12.55 -5.21 4.21
N LEU A 14 -11.64 -4.60 4.94
CA LEU A 14 -11.23 -4.99 6.28
C LEU A 14 -11.97 -4.18 7.34
N ARG A 15 -12.40 -4.88 8.40
CA ARG A 15 -12.87 -4.27 9.64
C ARG A 15 -11.70 -3.64 10.40
N LYS A 16 -12.00 -2.89 11.46
CA LYS A 16 -10.99 -2.28 12.35
C LYS A 16 -10.05 -3.30 12.99
N ASP A 17 -10.50 -4.54 13.19
CA ASP A 17 -9.70 -5.65 13.72
C ASP A 17 -8.84 -6.35 12.65
N GLY A 18 -8.85 -5.86 11.41
CA GLY A 18 -8.10 -6.43 10.29
C GLY A 18 -8.74 -7.67 9.68
N THR A 19 -9.97 -8.03 10.04
CA THR A 19 -10.69 -9.20 9.51
C THR A 19 -11.73 -8.81 8.48
N ILE A 20 -12.19 -9.78 7.69
CA ILE A 20 -13.39 -9.66 6.85
C ILE A 20 -14.55 -10.47 7.45
N SER A 21 -15.79 -10.02 7.20
CA SER A 21 -16.94 -10.77 7.70
C SER A 21 -17.10 -12.11 6.97
N PRO A 22 -17.57 -13.17 7.65
CA PRO A 22 -17.84 -14.46 6.99
C PRO A 22 -18.76 -14.33 5.77
N THR A 23 -19.75 -13.44 5.85
CA THR A 23 -20.67 -13.17 4.73
C THR A 23 -19.94 -12.56 3.54
N LEU A 24 -19.08 -11.56 3.76
CA LEU A 24 -18.27 -10.96 2.69
C LEU A 24 -17.29 -11.96 2.10
N ALA A 25 -16.58 -12.73 2.95
CA ALA A 25 -15.65 -13.77 2.49
C ALA A 25 -16.34 -14.80 1.57
N ARG A 26 -17.56 -15.24 1.94
CA ARG A 26 -18.35 -16.13 1.10
C ARG A 26 -18.69 -15.49 -0.25
N LYS A 27 -19.14 -14.22 -0.25
CA LYS A 27 -19.50 -13.51 -1.48
C LYS A 27 -18.30 -13.29 -2.40
N LEU A 28 -17.14 -12.96 -1.85
CA LEU A 28 -15.91 -12.80 -2.65
C LEU A 28 -15.49 -14.12 -3.30
N ARG A 29 -15.60 -15.26 -2.58
CA ARG A 29 -15.36 -16.60 -3.17
C ARG A 29 -16.31 -16.89 -4.33
N GLU A 30 -17.61 -16.67 -4.13
CA GLU A 30 -18.64 -16.85 -5.17
C GLU A 30 -18.31 -16.00 -6.42
N MET A 31 -17.87 -14.74 -6.24
CA MET A 31 -17.46 -13.86 -7.33
C MET A 31 -16.23 -14.38 -8.09
N GLY A 32 -15.18 -14.80 -7.36
CA GLY A 32 -13.99 -15.37 -7.97
C GLY A 32 -14.30 -16.64 -8.78
N GLN A 33 -15.09 -17.56 -8.20
CA GLN A 33 -15.56 -18.79 -8.87
C GLN A 33 -16.42 -18.50 -10.12
N ALA A 34 -17.15 -17.38 -10.12
CA ALA A 34 -17.93 -16.94 -11.29
C ALA A 34 -17.07 -16.26 -12.39
N GLY A 35 -15.74 -16.22 -12.23
CA GLY A 35 -14.81 -15.67 -13.21
C GLY A 35 -14.76 -14.13 -13.22
N HIS A 36 -15.08 -13.48 -12.11
CA HIS A 36 -14.94 -12.03 -11.95
C HIS A 36 -13.54 -11.67 -11.45
N GLY A 37 -13.18 -10.39 -11.54
CA GLY A 37 -11.90 -9.87 -11.06
C GLY A 37 -12.03 -8.97 -9.84
N MET A 38 -10.91 -8.78 -9.12
CA MET A 38 -10.83 -7.87 -7.98
C MET A 38 -9.63 -6.95 -8.11
N ILE A 39 -9.83 -5.69 -7.79
CA ILE A 39 -8.81 -4.65 -7.74
C ILE A 39 -8.81 -4.05 -6.35
N LEU A 40 -7.71 -4.25 -5.61
CA LEU A 40 -7.50 -3.61 -4.31
C LEU A 40 -6.95 -2.21 -4.52
N CYS A 41 -7.62 -1.20 -3.96
CA CYS A 41 -7.24 0.20 -4.09
C CYS A 41 -6.92 0.78 -2.71
N SER A 42 -5.69 1.26 -2.49
CA SER A 42 -5.31 1.81 -1.19
C SER A 42 -4.19 2.84 -1.29
N GLY A 43 -4.11 3.70 -0.27
CA GLY A 43 -2.93 4.54 -0.04
C GLY A 43 -1.71 3.78 0.50
N ARG A 44 -1.85 2.52 0.89
CA ARG A 44 -0.74 1.69 1.38
C ARG A 44 0.33 1.48 0.31
N PRO A 45 1.61 1.28 0.70
CA PRO A 45 2.63 0.71 -0.18
C PRO A 45 2.24 -0.69 -0.66
N LEU A 46 2.81 -1.13 -1.78
CA LEU A 46 2.49 -2.41 -2.42
C LEU A 46 2.58 -3.59 -1.45
N ASP A 47 3.69 -3.73 -0.72
CA ASP A 47 3.89 -4.85 0.21
C ASP A 47 2.79 -4.92 1.28
N GLY A 48 2.34 -3.76 1.79
CA GLY A 48 1.23 -3.69 2.73
C GLY A 48 -0.11 -4.14 2.15
N ILE A 49 -0.31 -4.03 0.82
CA ILE A 49 -1.51 -4.53 0.13
C ILE A 49 -1.36 -6.01 -0.21
N LEU A 50 -0.17 -6.46 -0.61
CA LEU A 50 0.09 -7.87 -0.89
C LEU A 50 -0.10 -8.76 0.35
N LEU A 51 0.14 -8.25 1.56
CA LEU A 51 -0.24 -8.94 2.80
C LEU A 51 -1.76 -9.16 2.90
N VAL A 52 -2.56 -8.17 2.49
CA VAL A 52 -4.03 -8.31 2.45
C VAL A 52 -4.44 -9.33 1.40
N GLN A 53 -3.80 -9.32 0.23
CA GLN A 53 -4.04 -10.33 -0.81
C GLN A 53 -3.74 -11.74 -0.30
N SER A 54 -2.58 -11.95 0.34
CA SER A 54 -2.22 -13.24 0.94
C SER A 54 -3.23 -13.68 2.01
N TYR A 55 -3.77 -12.72 2.78
CA TYR A 55 -4.85 -13.01 3.73
C TYR A 55 -6.13 -13.48 3.02
N LEU A 56 -6.54 -12.83 1.92
CA LEU A 56 -7.70 -13.29 1.12
C LEU A 56 -7.47 -14.71 0.58
N GLU A 57 -6.29 -14.99 0.06
CA GLU A 57 -5.90 -16.31 -0.45
C GLU A 57 -5.96 -17.39 0.65
N SER A 58 -5.54 -17.07 1.88
CA SER A 58 -5.64 -17.97 3.04
C SER A 58 -7.09 -18.34 3.39
N LEU A 59 -8.04 -17.48 3.01
CA LEU A 59 -9.47 -17.71 3.15
C LEU A 59 -10.08 -18.39 1.91
N SER A 60 -9.27 -18.92 1.00
CA SER A 60 -9.68 -19.50 -0.28
C SER A 60 -10.47 -18.53 -1.16
N ILE A 61 -10.10 -17.25 -1.14
CA ILE A 61 -10.65 -16.20 -2.00
C ILE A 61 -9.63 -15.94 -3.10
N HIS A 62 -9.94 -16.39 -4.33
CA HIS A 62 -9.07 -16.24 -5.49
C HIS A 62 -9.84 -15.61 -6.64
N PHE A 63 -9.16 -14.73 -7.37
CA PHE A 63 -9.72 -14.06 -8.54
C PHE A 63 -8.85 -14.33 -9.77
N PRO A 64 -9.44 -14.66 -10.94
CA PRO A 64 -8.67 -14.87 -12.16
C PRO A 64 -8.02 -13.58 -12.69
N TYR A 65 -8.57 -12.43 -12.31
CA TYR A 65 -8.02 -11.11 -12.61
C TYR A 65 -7.82 -10.37 -11.30
N SER A 66 -6.57 -10.21 -10.86
CA SER A 66 -6.21 -9.59 -9.59
C SER A 66 -5.18 -8.49 -9.82
N TYR A 67 -5.55 -7.26 -9.46
CA TYR A 67 -4.70 -6.07 -9.54
C TYR A 67 -4.68 -5.32 -8.22
N VAL A 68 -3.63 -4.55 -8.04
CA VAL A 68 -3.47 -3.62 -6.92
C VAL A 68 -3.23 -2.22 -7.46
N ILE A 69 -3.97 -1.24 -6.93
CA ILE A 69 -3.71 0.19 -7.08
C ILE A 69 -3.17 0.67 -5.74
N ALA A 70 -1.85 0.90 -5.68
CA ALA A 70 -1.12 1.26 -4.47
C ALA A 70 -0.68 2.72 -4.47
N ASN A 71 -0.20 3.19 -3.30
CA ASN A 71 0.39 4.52 -3.15
C ASN A 71 -0.51 5.64 -3.67
N ASN A 72 -1.81 5.60 -3.39
CA ASN A 72 -2.82 6.56 -3.85
C ASN A 72 -2.97 6.64 -5.39
N GLY A 73 -2.70 5.55 -6.10
CA GLY A 73 -2.80 5.50 -7.57
C GLY A 73 -1.46 5.61 -8.31
N ALA A 74 -0.37 5.90 -7.61
CA ALA A 74 0.95 6.06 -8.22
C ALA A 74 1.57 4.74 -8.69
N LEU A 75 1.03 3.59 -8.27
CA LEU A 75 1.44 2.26 -8.72
C LEU A 75 0.23 1.41 -9.05
N VAL A 76 0.19 0.84 -10.25
CA VAL A 76 -0.73 -0.24 -10.62
C VAL A 76 0.08 -1.51 -10.83
N TYR A 77 -0.29 -2.58 -10.13
CA TYR A 77 0.44 -3.85 -10.12
C TYR A 77 -0.47 -5.00 -10.51
N ASP A 78 -0.04 -5.81 -11.46
CA ASP A 78 -0.68 -7.06 -11.84
C ASP A 78 -0.19 -8.19 -10.93
N CYS A 79 -1.09 -8.73 -10.11
CA CYS A 79 -0.75 -9.77 -9.15
C CYS A 79 -0.54 -11.14 -9.81
N ASN A 80 -1.16 -11.38 -10.96
CA ASN A 80 -1.01 -12.63 -11.69
C ASN A 80 0.36 -12.67 -12.40
N GLU A 81 0.71 -11.59 -13.10
CA GLU A 81 1.97 -11.46 -13.83
C GLU A 81 3.14 -11.03 -12.92
N LYS A 82 2.85 -10.62 -11.67
CA LYS A 82 3.81 -10.10 -10.67
C LYS A 82 4.67 -8.97 -11.21
N LYS A 83 4.04 -8.00 -11.89
CA LYS A 83 4.72 -6.86 -12.49
C LYS A 83 3.94 -5.55 -12.34
N ALA A 84 4.67 -4.44 -12.30
CA ALA A 84 4.06 -3.13 -12.41
C ALA A 84 3.51 -2.91 -13.83
N VAL A 85 2.29 -2.39 -13.90
CA VAL A 85 1.61 -1.98 -15.14
C VAL A 85 1.76 -0.47 -15.34
N LEU A 86 1.78 0.28 -14.24
CA LEU A 86 1.98 1.72 -14.22
C LEU A 86 2.80 2.09 -13.00
N GLU A 87 3.80 2.95 -13.18
CA GLU A 87 4.56 3.60 -12.11
C GLU A 87 4.61 5.11 -12.38
N ASP A 88 4.16 5.91 -11.42
CA ASP A 88 4.30 7.37 -11.41
C ASP A 88 5.02 7.77 -10.11
N ARG A 89 6.28 8.17 -10.22
CA ARG A 89 7.15 8.44 -9.07
C ARG A 89 7.37 9.93 -8.88
N LEU A 90 7.50 10.34 -7.62
CA LEU A 90 7.80 11.72 -7.28
C LEU A 90 9.22 12.10 -7.80
N PRO A 91 9.40 13.30 -8.35
CA PRO A 91 10.74 13.81 -8.64
C PRO A 91 11.60 13.84 -7.38
N ILE A 92 12.79 13.24 -7.45
CA ILE A 92 13.67 13.08 -6.27
C ILE A 92 14.12 14.41 -5.68
N GLU A 93 14.22 15.43 -6.51
CA GLU A 93 14.59 16.82 -6.14
C GLU A 93 13.57 17.51 -5.21
N LEU A 94 12.33 16.97 -5.11
CA LEU A 94 11.33 17.50 -4.18
C LEU A 94 11.58 17.06 -2.73
N ILE A 95 12.31 15.97 -2.52
CA ILE A 95 12.50 15.36 -1.21
C ILE A 95 13.23 16.30 -0.23
N PRO A 96 14.37 16.93 -0.56
CA PRO A 96 15.05 17.83 0.36
C PRO A 96 14.18 19.04 0.75
N ARG A 97 13.37 19.55 -0.19
CA ARG A 97 12.43 20.63 0.09
C ARG A 97 11.34 20.22 1.05
N ALA A 98 10.77 19.03 0.87
CA ALA A 98 9.76 18.50 1.78
C ALA A 98 10.34 18.24 3.18
N GLN A 99 11.56 17.69 3.27
CA GLN A 99 12.24 17.51 4.56
C GLN A 99 12.50 18.85 5.27
N ALA A 100 12.91 19.89 4.54
CA ALA A 100 13.12 21.21 5.11
C ALA A 100 11.82 21.81 5.66
N LEU A 101 10.72 21.69 4.92
CA LEU A 101 9.40 22.13 5.37
C LEU A 101 8.91 21.36 6.60
N ALA A 102 9.05 20.04 6.61
CA ALA A 102 8.67 19.20 7.75
C ALA A 102 9.44 19.60 9.02
N LYS A 103 10.74 19.86 8.90
CA LYS A 103 11.57 20.38 10.01
C LYS A 103 11.11 21.77 10.48
N GLN A 104 10.82 22.67 9.55
CA GLN A 104 10.35 24.01 9.86
C GLN A 104 9.04 24.02 10.62
N TYR A 105 8.10 23.14 10.25
CA TYR A 105 6.78 23.06 10.86
C TYR A 105 6.65 22.00 11.96
N HIS A 106 7.76 21.33 12.32
CA HIS A 106 7.80 20.29 13.35
C HIS A 106 6.78 19.15 13.15
N VAL A 107 6.56 18.76 11.88
CA VAL A 107 5.68 17.65 11.55
C VAL A 107 6.49 16.41 11.22
N HIS A 108 5.91 15.23 11.51
CA HIS A 108 6.45 13.96 11.05
C HIS A 108 6.45 13.95 9.52
N LEU A 109 7.51 13.40 8.92
CA LEU A 109 7.57 13.13 7.48
C LEU A 109 8.15 11.75 7.28
N GLN A 110 7.55 11.00 6.39
CA GLN A 110 8.08 9.72 5.92
C GLN A 110 7.94 9.58 4.40
N THR A 111 8.82 8.80 3.82
CA THR A 111 8.76 8.33 2.44
C THR A 111 9.01 6.83 2.40
N TYR A 112 9.22 6.24 1.21
CA TYR A 112 9.28 4.80 1.06
C TYR A 112 10.34 4.40 0.04
N THR A 113 11.11 3.37 0.37
CA THR A 113 11.72 2.50 -0.64
C THR A 113 10.62 1.60 -1.22
N ASP A 114 10.98 0.60 -2.00
CA ASP A 114 9.98 -0.38 -2.45
C ASP A 114 9.43 -1.25 -1.31
N HIS A 115 10.21 -1.44 -0.24
CA HIS A 115 9.90 -2.41 0.84
C HIS A 115 9.92 -1.81 2.24
N GLU A 116 10.36 -0.56 2.42
CA GLU A 116 10.59 0.03 3.74
C GLU A 116 10.05 1.45 3.83
N ILE A 117 9.67 1.85 5.03
CA ILE A 117 9.42 3.26 5.36
C ILE A 117 10.77 3.93 5.63
N VAL A 118 10.98 5.12 5.08
CA VAL A 118 12.15 5.96 5.35
C VAL A 118 11.70 7.17 6.14
N CYS A 119 12.24 7.39 7.33
CA CYS A 119 12.00 8.56 8.17
C CYS A 119 13.26 8.96 8.94
N GLU A 120 13.26 10.14 9.58
CA GLU A 120 14.45 10.63 10.30
C GLU A 120 14.67 9.88 11.62
N LYS A 121 13.58 9.55 12.31
CA LYS A 121 13.59 8.89 13.62
C LYS A 121 12.25 8.20 13.89
N GLU A 122 12.24 7.37 14.92
CA GLU A 122 11.00 6.80 15.44
C GLU A 122 10.10 7.90 16.02
N THR A 123 8.81 7.84 15.71
CA THR A 123 7.79 8.76 16.21
C THR A 123 6.50 7.99 16.52
N PRO A 124 5.59 8.52 17.35
CA PRO A 124 4.29 7.91 17.60
C PRO A 124 3.47 7.71 16.31
N GLU A 125 3.57 8.64 15.36
CA GLU A 125 2.89 8.58 14.06
C GLU A 125 3.39 7.40 13.23
N LEU A 126 4.72 7.19 13.17
CA LEU A 126 5.31 6.04 12.50
C LEU A 126 4.84 4.73 13.13
N LEU A 127 4.92 4.60 14.45
CA LEU A 127 4.51 3.40 15.17
C LEU A 127 3.03 3.10 14.91
N HIS A 128 2.17 4.11 14.98
CA HIS A 128 0.75 3.96 14.64
C HIS A 128 0.56 3.51 13.20
N TYR A 129 1.24 4.11 12.24
CA TYR A 129 1.15 3.75 10.82
C TYR A 129 1.60 2.29 10.58
N GLN A 130 2.69 1.85 11.22
CA GLN A 130 3.20 0.49 11.08
C GLN A 130 2.22 -0.58 11.58
N THR A 131 1.32 -0.27 12.54
CA THR A 131 0.29 -1.22 12.96
C THR A 131 -0.66 -1.63 11.83
N HIS A 132 -0.83 -0.75 10.83
CA HIS A 132 -1.72 -0.95 9.69
C HIS A 132 -1.01 -1.55 8.48
N VAL A 133 0.18 -1.03 8.13
CA VAL A 133 0.86 -1.44 6.88
C VAL A 133 1.83 -2.61 7.07
N LYS A 134 2.33 -2.83 8.31
CA LYS A 134 3.21 -3.96 8.69
C LYS A 134 4.48 -4.08 7.85
N ILE A 135 5.06 -2.95 7.44
CA ILE A 135 6.34 -2.89 6.75
C ILE A 135 7.41 -2.29 7.66
N PRO A 136 8.69 -2.70 7.53
CA PRO A 136 9.77 -2.18 8.34
C PRO A 136 10.06 -0.71 8.07
N ALA A 137 10.74 -0.05 8.99
CA ALA A 137 11.24 1.30 8.82
C ALA A 137 12.76 1.35 8.95
N ILE A 138 13.38 2.20 8.16
CA ILE A 138 14.79 2.60 8.27
C ILE A 138 14.89 4.07 8.62
N PHE A 139 15.92 4.43 9.36
CA PHE A 139 16.12 5.79 9.85
C PHE A 139 17.28 6.45 9.11
N ALA A 140 16.99 7.57 8.45
CA ALA A 140 17.98 8.32 7.70
C ALA A 140 17.76 9.83 7.87
N PRO A 141 18.79 10.62 8.27
CA PRO A 141 18.68 12.08 8.38
C PRO A 141 18.53 12.76 7.00
N ASP A 142 18.96 12.09 5.94
CA ASP A 142 18.85 12.52 4.54
C ASP A 142 18.18 11.38 3.76
N TYR A 143 16.93 11.58 3.38
CA TYR A 143 16.13 10.55 2.68
C TYR A 143 16.67 10.21 1.31
N THR A 144 17.31 11.18 0.61
CA THR A 144 17.85 10.95 -0.73
C THR A 144 18.96 9.90 -0.74
N LYS A 145 19.70 9.78 0.37
CA LYS A 145 20.76 8.75 0.52
C LYS A 145 20.24 7.36 0.84
N ALA A 146 19.03 7.28 1.39
CA ALA A 146 18.38 6.01 1.70
C ALA A 146 17.57 5.44 0.52
N LEU A 147 17.28 6.28 -0.47
CA LEU A 147 16.48 5.92 -1.63
C LEU A 147 17.36 5.49 -2.80
N SER A 148 17.22 4.27 -3.27
CA SER A 148 17.88 3.77 -4.48
C SER A 148 17.24 4.31 -5.78
N ARG A 149 15.96 4.72 -5.68
CA ARG A 149 15.17 5.31 -6.76
C ARG A 149 14.10 6.27 -6.20
N PRO A 150 13.54 7.18 -7.04
CA PRO A 150 12.49 8.08 -6.59
C PRO A 150 11.31 7.34 -5.94
N PRO A 151 10.76 7.83 -4.82
CA PRO A 151 9.63 7.19 -4.16
C PRO A 151 8.31 7.46 -4.87
N PHE A 152 7.28 6.66 -4.58
CA PHE A 152 5.94 6.90 -5.10
C PHE A 152 5.20 8.03 -4.37
N LYS A 153 5.50 8.24 -3.09
CA LYS A 153 4.83 9.25 -2.26
C LYS A 153 5.67 9.66 -1.06
N MET A 154 5.26 10.76 -0.44
CA MET A 154 5.61 11.16 0.92
C MET A 154 4.34 11.29 1.75
N LEU A 155 4.46 11.13 3.07
CA LEU A 155 3.37 11.28 4.04
C LEU A 155 3.88 12.14 5.21
N ALA A 156 3.12 13.18 5.55
CA ALA A 156 3.35 14.06 6.69
C ALA A 156 2.20 13.97 7.69
#